data_437f107f35a83a675c2abc8499243011
#
_entry.id   437f107f35a83a675c2abc8499243011
#
_cell.length_a   1.000
_cell.length_b   1.000
_cell.length_c   1.000
_cell.angle_alpha   90.00
_cell.angle_beta   90.00
_cell.angle_gamma   90.00
#
_symmetry.space_group_name_H-M   'P 1'
#
loop_
_entity.id
_entity.type
_entity.pdbx_description
1 polymer ?
#
loop_
_entity_poly.entity_id
_entity_poly.type
_entity_poly.pdbx_seq_one_letter_code
_entity_poly.pdbx_strand_id
1 'polypeptide(L)'
;MPQTKGDIIFLGNSITDGNEWNELFKDSRIKNRGISGDITAGVIHRLDEIVKRKPAKVFLLIGTNDLAWGISTDSVVKNILLISSYLKQESPTTRLFVQSILPVNTVYGKFGGHTGNGEKINHINKQLKDSSQINGYTFIDLHTAFSESSGKLKAALTNDGLHLKGNAYALWKHIVFPFVYDLQPKVSLIPLPQQLTWKPGTFDLYKCKTIVVKNDGLQNEALQLQQYL
;
A
#
# COMPACT_ATOMS: atom_id res chain seq x y z
N MET A 1 -12.36 -26.15 -1.21
CA MET A 1 -11.30 -25.58 -2.08
C MET A 1 -9.96 -26.00 -1.54
N PRO A 2 -8.94 -26.32 -2.37
CA PRO A 2 -7.64 -26.73 -1.87
C PRO A 2 -7.04 -25.63 -0.98
N GLN A 3 -6.62 -26.02 0.23
CA GLN A 3 -5.89 -25.14 1.12
C GLN A 3 -4.44 -25.07 0.63
N THR A 4 -4.04 -23.95 0.06
CA THR A 4 -2.64 -23.70 -0.27
C THR A 4 -1.97 -23.08 0.95
N LYS A 5 -0.93 -23.73 1.48
CA LYS A 5 -0.13 -23.17 2.57
C LYS A 5 0.60 -21.91 2.06
N GLY A 6 0.54 -20.83 2.83
CA GLY A 6 1.28 -19.61 2.53
C GLY A 6 0.62 -18.66 1.54
N ASP A 7 -0.71 -18.74 1.40
CA ASP A 7 -1.47 -17.79 0.56
C ASP A 7 -1.18 -16.34 0.94
N ILE A 8 -1.09 -15.50 -0.08
CA ILE A 8 -0.96 -14.05 0.03
C ILE A 8 -2.25 -13.47 -0.56
N ILE A 9 -3.05 -12.82 0.27
CA ILE A 9 -4.40 -12.39 -0.10
C ILE A 9 -4.41 -10.88 -0.33
N PHE A 10 -4.86 -10.46 -1.51
CA PHE A 10 -5.27 -9.08 -1.78
C PHE A 10 -6.77 -8.98 -1.52
N LEU A 11 -7.14 -8.24 -0.48
CA LEU A 11 -8.50 -8.12 0.05
C LEU A 11 -9.01 -6.68 -0.15
N GLY A 12 -10.21 -6.51 -0.72
CA GLY A 12 -10.73 -5.18 -0.97
C GLY A 12 -11.99 -5.16 -1.83
N ASN A 13 -12.20 -4.06 -2.52
CA ASN A 13 -13.35 -3.79 -3.40
C ASN A 13 -13.01 -3.98 -4.89
N SER A 14 -13.73 -3.24 -5.79
CA SER A 14 -13.52 -3.27 -7.24
C SER A 14 -12.11 -2.90 -7.67
N ILE A 15 -11.44 -2.01 -6.94
CA ILE A 15 -10.05 -1.60 -7.24
C ILE A 15 -9.09 -2.79 -7.05
N THR A 16 -9.35 -3.63 -6.05
CA THR A 16 -8.60 -4.88 -5.83
C THR A 16 -9.04 -5.98 -6.80
N ASP A 17 -10.35 -6.09 -7.05
CA ASP A 17 -10.96 -7.08 -7.94
C ASP A 17 -10.47 -6.94 -9.39
N GLY A 18 -10.27 -5.73 -9.85
CA GLY A 18 -9.98 -5.37 -11.24
C GLY A 18 -8.59 -5.80 -11.78
N ASN A 19 -7.87 -6.71 -11.12
CA ASN A 19 -6.57 -7.19 -11.59
C ASN A 19 -6.35 -8.67 -11.31
N GLU A 20 -5.74 -9.36 -12.25
CA GLU A 20 -5.27 -10.74 -12.09
C GLU A 20 -3.92 -10.77 -11.34
N TRP A 21 -4.00 -10.70 -10.01
CA TRP A 21 -2.83 -10.55 -9.15
C TRP A 21 -1.82 -11.69 -9.28
N ASN A 22 -2.29 -12.94 -9.36
CA ASN A 22 -1.44 -14.12 -9.53
C ASN A 22 -0.64 -14.08 -10.84
N GLU A 23 -1.25 -13.60 -11.92
CA GLU A 23 -0.60 -13.42 -13.22
C GLU A 23 0.39 -12.26 -13.18
N LEU A 24 -0.04 -11.11 -12.64
CA LEU A 24 0.81 -9.93 -12.53
C LEU A 24 2.10 -10.23 -11.75
N PHE A 25 2.02 -10.99 -10.67
CA PHE A 25 3.18 -11.39 -9.86
C PHE A 25 3.88 -12.66 -10.35
N LYS A 26 3.24 -13.44 -11.23
CA LYS A 26 3.67 -14.80 -11.62
C LYS A 26 3.81 -15.73 -10.41
N ASP A 27 2.89 -15.64 -9.46
CA ASP A 27 2.92 -16.39 -8.21
C ASP A 27 1.51 -16.90 -7.86
N SER A 28 1.32 -18.21 -7.95
CA SER A 28 0.03 -18.86 -7.69
C SER A 28 -0.43 -18.81 -6.23
N ARG A 29 0.45 -18.43 -5.28
CA ARG A 29 0.08 -18.20 -3.89
C ARG A 29 -0.72 -16.92 -3.70
N ILE A 30 -0.63 -15.99 -4.64
CA ILE A 30 -1.34 -14.71 -4.56
C ILE A 30 -2.79 -14.91 -4.99
N LYS A 31 -3.71 -14.48 -4.14
CA LYS A 31 -5.16 -14.66 -4.34
C LYS A 31 -5.86 -13.31 -4.35
N ASN A 32 -6.65 -13.07 -5.38
CA ASN A 32 -7.60 -11.96 -5.41
C ASN A 32 -8.81 -12.28 -4.54
N ARG A 33 -9.13 -11.39 -3.61
CA ARG A 33 -10.33 -11.39 -2.78
C ARG A 33 -10.96 -10.00 -2.75
N GLY A 34 -10.82 -9.27 -3.86
CA GLY A 34 -11.63 -8.10 -4.15
C GLY A 34 -13.06 -8.50 -4.49
N ILE A 35 -14.03 -7.68 -4.12
CA ILE A 35 -15.43 -7.79 -4.55
C ILE A 35 -15.89 -6.40 -4.96
N SER A 36 -16.30 -6.24 -6.21
CA SER A 36 -16.77 -4.96 -6.72
C SER A 36 -17.97 -4.43 -5.90
N GLY A 37 -17.90 -3.15 -5.50
CA GLY A 37 -18.92 -2.51 -4.66
C GLY A 37 -18.75 -2.76 -3.15
N ASP A 38 -17.83 -3.62 -2.72
CA ASP A 38 -17.66 -3.96 -1.30
C ASP A 38 -17.25 -2.76 -0.45
N ILE A 39 -17.72 -2.78 0.80
CA ILE A 39 -17.46 -1.80 1.86
C ILE A 39 -16.77 -2.48 3.04
N THR A 40 -16.30 -1.71 4.01
CA THR A 40 -15.64 -2.25 5.20
C THR A 40 -16.49 -3.26 5.96
N ALA A 41 -17.80 -3.03 6.08
CA ALA A 41 -18.75 -3.96 6.70
C ALA A 41 -18.87 -5.28 5.92
N GLY A 42 -18.85 -5.25 4.58
CA GLY A 42 -18.87 -6.44 3.75
C GLY A 42 -17.61 -7.28 3.94
N VAL A 43 -16.44 -6.64 4.01
CA VAL A 43 -15.18 -7.33 4.35
C VAL A 43 -15.28 -8.01 5.72
N ILE A 44 -15.79 -7.33 6.75
CA ILE A 44 -16.00 -7.91 8.10
C ILE A 44 -16.87 -9.15 8.01
N HIS A 45 -17.98 -9.10 7.28
CA HIS A 45 -18.90 -10.21 7.15
C HIS A 45 -18.30 -11.49 6.56
N ARG A 46 -17.25 -11.36 5.73
CA ARG A 46 -16.57 -12.50 5.06
C ARG A 46 -15.18 -12.83 5.61
N LEU A 47 -14.78 -12.22 6.74
CA LEU A 47 -13.44 -12.47 7.33
C LEU A 47 -13.22 -13.94 7.71
N ASP A 48 -14.26 -14.66 8.12
CA ASP A 48 -14.18 -16.08 8.45
C ASP A 48 -13.59 -16.90 7.30
N GLU A 49 -13.96 -16.60 6.06
CA GLU A 49 -13.41 -17.29 4.89
C GLU A 49 -11.93 -16.96 4.65
N ILE A 50 -11.49 -15.80 5.10
CA ILE A 50 -10.09 -15.38 5.01
C ILE A 50 -9.27 -16.10 6.09
N VAL A 51 -9.69 -16.04 7.35
CA VAL A 51 -8.93 -16.60 8.48
C VAL A 51 -8.87 -18.14 8.45
N LYS A 52 -9.93 -18.81 8.00
CA LYS A 52 -9.94 -20.28 7.80
C LYS A 52 -8.82 -20.77 6.88
N ARG A 53 -8.33 -19.94 5.97
CA ARG A 53 -7.23 -20.25 5.06
C ARG A 53 -5.86 -20.12 5.70
N LYS A 54 -5.76 -19.47 6.87
CA LYS A 54 -4.49 -19.15 7.54
C LYS A 54 -3.46 -18.58 6.59
N PRO A 55 -3.77 -17.46 5.88
CA PRO A 55 -2.88 -16.90 4.90
C PRO A 55 -1.59 -16.40 5.57
N ALA A 56 -0.48 -16.43 4.85
CA ALA A 56 0.76 -15.84 5.35
C ALA A 56 0.65 -14.31 5.44
N LYS A 57 -0.05 -13.70 4.47
CA LYS A 57 -0.17 -12.24 4.36
C LYS A 57 -1.55 -11.84 3.84
N VAL A 58 -2.06 -10.73 4.36
CA VAL A 58 -3.26 -10.06 3.84
C VAL A 58 -2.90 -8.61 3.52
N PHE A 59 -3.15 -8.18 2.28
CA PHE A 59 -3.04 -6.80 1.81
C PHE A 59 -4.44 -6.24 1.67
N LEU A 60 -4.85 -5.36 2.59
CA LEU A 60 -6.19 -4.79 2.66
C LEU A 60 -6.22 -3.38 2.04
N LEU A 61 -7.11 -3.16 1.06
CA LEU A 61 -7.44 -1.84 0.53
C LEU A 61 -8.96 -1.72 0.42
N ILE A 62 -9.59 -0.91 1.28
CA ILE A 62 -11.05 -0.75 1.39
C ILE A 62 -11.40 0.63 1.96
N GLY A 63 -12.61 1.12 1.73
CA GLY A 63 -13.15 2.34 2.35
C GLY A 63 -13.68 3.39 1.38
N THR A 64 -13.32 3.33 0.09
CA THR A 64 -13.78 4.33 -0.89
C THR A 64 -15.29 4.23 -1.15
N ASN A 65 -15.87 3.01 -1.17
CA ASN A 65 -17.30 2.80 -1.33
C ASN A 65 -18.08 3.23 -0.09
N ASP A 66 -17.51 3.01 1.10
CA ASP A 66 -18.08 3.49 2.37
C ASP A 66 -18.35 4.98 2.30
N LEU A 67 -17.35 5.76 1.86
CA LEU A 67 -17.46 7.21 1.73
C LEU A 67 -18.52 7.62 0.69
N ALA A 68 -18.62 6.88 -0.41
CA ALA A 68 -19.62 7.13 -1.44
C ALA A 68 -21.04 6.86 -0.96
N TRP A 69 -21.22 5.95 0.00
CA TRP A 69 -22.50 5.65 0.64
C TRP A 69 -22.78 6.54 1.86
N GLY A 70 -21.94 7.53 2.13
CA GLY A 70 -22.12 8.48 3.22
C GLY A 70 -21.71 7.94 4.61
N ILE A 71 -21.02 6.80 4.66
CA ILE A 71 -20.48 6.26 5.91
C ILE A 71 -19.37 7.21 6.41
N SER A 72 -19.39 7.51 7.72
CA SER A 72 -18.45 8.44 8.32
C SER A 72 -17.01 7.93 8.28
N THR A 73 -16.04 8.86 8.24
CA THR A 73 -14.61 8.54 8.29
C THR A 73 -14.25 7.70 9.52
N ASP A 74 -14.82 8.03 10.68
CA ASP A 74 -14.57 7.32 11.93
C ASP A 74 -15.09 5.88 11.89
N SER A 75 -16.25 5.65 11.25
CA SER A 75 -16.78 4.30 11.05
C SER A 75 -15.89 3.47 10.12
N VAL A 76 -15.36 4.06 9.05
CA VAL A 76 -14.43 3.38 8.15
C VAL A 76 -13.15 2.97 8.89
N VAL A 77 -12.55 3.89 9.64
CA VAL A 77 -11.35 3.61 10.45
C VAL A 77 -11.66 2.53 11.49
N LYS A 78 -12.75 2.68 12.26
CA LYS A 78 -13.16 1.69 13.26
C LYS A 78 -13.32 0.29 12.66
N ASN A 79 -13.94 0.18 11.50
CA ASN A 79 -14.14 -1.10 10.83
C ASN A 79 -12.81 -1.71 10.36
N ILE A 80 -11.88 -0.91 9.82
CA ILE A 80 -10.54 -1.39 9.43
C ILE A 80 -9.75 -1.86 10.66
N LEU A 81 -9.84 -1.16 11.79
CA LEU A 81 -9.21 -1.59 13.04
C LEU A 81 -9.86 -2.87 13.58
N LEU A 82 -11.18 -3.04 13.45
CA LEU A 82 -11.87 -4.27 13.79
C LEU A 82 -11.39 -5.44 12.93
N ILE A 83 -11.22 -5.24 11.61
CA ILE A 83 -10.63 -6.24 10.70
C ILE A 83 -9.23 -6.64 11.18
N SER A 84 -8.40 -5.65 11.56
CA SER A 84 -7.06 -5.90 12.10
C SER A 84 -7.09 -6.75 13.37
N SER A 85 -7.93 -6.37 14.32
CA SER A 85 -8.09 -7.08 15.59
C SER A 85 -8.57 -8.52 15.38
N TYR A 86 -9.56 -8.71 14.51
CA TYR A 86 -10.10 -10.03 14.19
C TYR A 86 -9.04 -10.95 13.54
N LEU A 87 -8.30 -10.43 12.54
CA LEU A 87 -7.21 -11.19 11.91
C LEU A 87 -6.13 -11.57 12.93
N LYS A 88 -5.77 -10.66 13.83
CA LYS A 88 -4.77 -10.92 14.88
C LYS A 88 -5.23 -12.00 15.87
N GLN A 89 -6.51 -12.03 16.18
CA GLN A 89 -7.11 -13.01 17.11
C GLN A 89 -7.25 -14.37 16.44
N GLU A 90 -7.88 -14.44 15.27
CA GLU A 90 -8.27 -15.70 14.63
C GLU A 90 -7.17 -16.32 13.74
N SER A 91 -6.18 -15.53 13.32
CA SER A 91 -5.05 -15.98 12.52
C SER A 91 -3.76 -15.25 12.90
N PRO A 92 -3.22 -15.46 14.13
CA PRO A 92 -2.14 -14.66 14.70
C PRO A 92 -0.82 -14.73 13.94
N THR A 93 -0.64 -15.73 13.08
CA THR A 93 0.53 -15.84 12.19
C THR A 93 0.40 -15.07 10.90
N THR A 94 -0.80 -14.59 10.57
CA THR A 94 -1.06 -13.79 9.38
C THR A 94 -0.52 -12.37 9.57
N ARG A 95 0.32 -11.92 8.65
CA ARG A 95 0.78 -10.53 8.62
C ARG A 95 -0.22 -9.67 7.86
N LEU A 96 -0.74 -8.64 8.50
CA LEU A 96 -1.66 -7.68 7.89
C LEU A 96 -0.91 -6.45 7.40
N PHE A 97 -1.16 -6.09 6.14
CA PHE A 97 -0.74 -4.86 5.49
C PHE A 97 -1.98 -4.05 5.14
N VAL A 98 -2.19 -2.93 5.84
CA VAL A 98 -3.26 -1.99 5.51
C VAL A 98 -2.70 -0.97 4.54
N GLN A 99 -3.27 -0.93 3.35
CA GLN A 99 -2.87 -0.01 2.31
C GLN A 99 -3.73 1.26 2.39
N SER A 100 -3.11 2.42 2.15
CA SER A 100 -3.85 3.67 2.08
C SER A 100 -4.94 3.60 1.00
N ILE A 101 -6.10 4.16 1.27
CA ILE A 101 -7.13 4.40 0.25
C ILE A 101 -6.51 5.30 -0.82
N LEU A 102 -6.69 4.93 -2.10
CA LEU A 102 -6.11 5.67 -3.22
C LEU A 102 -6.73 7.06 -3.38
N PRO A 103 -5.99 8.02 -3.95
CA PRO A 103 -6.55 9.30 -4.33
C PRO A 103 -7.64 9.13 -5.39
N VAL A 104 -8.48 10.13 -5.53
CA VAL A 104 -9.56 10.19 -6.53
C VAL A 104 -9.43 11.44 -7.38
N ASN A 105 -10.09 11.49 -8.55
CA ASN A 105 -9.99 12.63 -9.44
C ASN A 105 -11.36 12.99 -10.04
N THR A 106 -11.83 14.19 -9.74
CA THR A 106 -13.14 14.69 -10.18
C THR A 106 -13.17 15.15 -11.64
N VAL A 107 -12.02 15.27 -12.31
CA VAL A 107 -11.92 15.86 -13.67
C VAL A 107 -12.74 15.09 -14.72
N TYR A 108 -13.01 13.81 -14.48
CA TYR A 108 -13.75 12.96 -15.42
C TYR A 108 -15.28 13.09 -15.33
N GLY A 109 -15.80 13.80 -14.32
CA GLY A 109 -17.24 13.92 -14.09
C GLY A 109 -17.99 12.61 -13.81
N LYS A 110 -17.22 11.53 -13.48
CA LYS A 110 -17.74 10.19 -13.18
C LYS A 110 -17.62 9.88 -11.69
N PHE A 111 -18.46 8.98 -11.20
CA PHE A 111 -18.42 8.49 -9.81
C PHE A 111 -18.40 9.61 -8.77
N GLY A 112 -19.25 10.65 -8.93
CA GLY A 112 -19.24 11.85 -8.09
C GLY A 112 -19.33 11.56 -6.58
N GLY A 113 -20.10 10.55 -6.19
CA GLY A 113 -20.18 10.08 -4.80
C GLY A 113 -18.85 9.53 -4.25
N HIS A 114 -17.94 9.08 -5.10
CA HIS A 114 -16.61 8.60 -4.73
C HIS A 114 -15.55 9.70 -4.88
N THR A 115 -15.51 10.32 -6.07
CA THR A 115 -14.42 11.23 -6.46
C THR A 115 -14.40 12.55 -5.70
N GLY A 116 -15.51 12.93 -5.07
CA GLY A 116 -15.63 14.09 -4.21
C GLY A 116 -15.04 13.94 -2.81
N ASN A 117 -14.55 12.75 -2.42
CA ASN A 117 -14.15 12.47 -1.04
C ASN A 117 -12.63 12.57 -0.77
N GLY A 118 -11.86 13.28 -1.58
CA GLY A 118 -10.40 13.36 -1.45
C GLY A 118 -9.91 13.75 -0.04
N GLU A 119 -10.51 14.76 0.57
CA GLU A 119 -10.15 15.20 1.93
C GLU A 119 -10.46 14.13 3.00
N LYS A 120 -11.63 13.46 2.87
CA LYS A 120 -12.00 12.37 3.79
C LYS A 120 -11.05 11.19 3.66
N ILE A 121 -10.61 10.88 2.43
CA ILE A 121 -9.59 9.84 2.16
C ILE A 121 -8.28 10.20 2.87
N ASN A 122 -7.80 11.44 2.75
CA ASN A 122 -6.58 11.90 3.42
C ASN A 122 -6.69 11.77 4.94
N HIS A 123 -7.85 12.13 5.51
CA HIS A 123 -8.10 12.02 6.94
C HIS A 123 -8.05 10.55 7.43
N ILE A 124 -8.73 9.64 6.73
CA ILE A 124 -8.69 8.20 7.04
C ILE A 124 -7.26 7.67 6.93
N ASN A 125 -6.56 7.96 5.84
CA ASN A 125 -5.20 7.48 5.61
C ASN A 125 -4.23 7.92 6.71
N LYS A 126 -4.38 9.18 7.18
CA LYS A 126 -3.60 9.67 8.32
C LYS A 126 -3.89 8.88 9.59
N GLN A 127 -5.16 8.67 9.95
CA GLN A 127 -5.53 7.91 11.15
C GLN A 127 -5.03 6.47 11.09
N LEU A 128 -5.16 5.80 9.95
CA LEU A 128 -4.67 4.44 9.75
C LEU A 128 -3.14 4.35 9.87
N LYS A 129 -2.41 5.33 9.33
CA LYS A 129 -0.96 5.41 9.46
C LYS A 129 -0.53 5.59 10.91
N ASP A 130 -1.14 6.56 11.61
CA ASP A 130 -0.80 6.92 12.99
C ASP A 130 -1.09 5.78 13.97
N SER A 131 -2.16 5.00 13.71
CA SER A 131 -2.58 3.89 14.57
C SER A 131 -1.95 2.54 14.25
N SER A 132 -1.12 2.43 13.20
CA SER A 132 -0.63 1.17 12.67
C SER A 132 0.19 0.35 13.67
N GLN A 133 1.12 1.00 14.38
CA GLN A 133 2.00 0.34 15.34
C GLN A 133 1.23 -0.25 16.53
N ILE A 134 0.29 0.50 17.09
CA ILE A 134 -0.52 0.07 18.24
C ILE A 134 -1.42 -1.10 17.87
N ASN A 135 -1.99 -1.08 16.64
CA ASN A 135 -2.90 -2.12 16.19
C ASN A 135 -2.19 -3.32 15.52
N GLY A 136 -0.87 -3.28 15.39
CA GLY A 136 -0.05 -4.42 14.95
C GLY A 136 -0.15 -4.76 13.46
N TYR A 137 -0.44 -3.79 12.60
CA TYR A 137 -0.36 -3.93 11.15
C TYR A 137 0.74 -3.06 10.55
N THR A 138 1.18 -3.40 9.35
CA THR A 138 2.07 -2.54 8.56
C THR A 138 1.23 -1.65 7.65
N PHE A 139 1.39 -0.33 7.75
CA PHE A 139 0.76 0.61 6.82
C PHE A 139 1.60 0.77 5.56
N ILE A 140 0.98 0.68 4.37
CA ILE A 140 1.63 0.92 3.09
C ILE A 140 1.00 2.14 2.43
N ASP A 141 1.80 3.16 2.19
CA ASP A 141 1.37 4.38 1.51
C ASP A 141 1.39 4.20 -0.01
N LEU A 142 0.24 3.85 -0.58
CA LEU A 142 0.00 3.89 -2.02
C LEU A 142 -0.43 5.29 -2.47
N HIS A 143 -1.17 6.02 -1.61
CA HIS A 143 -1.82 7.29 -1.94
C HIS A 143 -0.82 8.29 -2.51
N THR A 144 0.31 8.48 -1.84
CA THR A 144 1.35 9.44 -2.27
C THR A 144 1.88 9.10 -3.66
N ALA A 145 2.18 7.84 -3.94
CA ALA A 145 2.71 7.42 -5.24
C ALA A 145 1.70 7.58 -6.40
N PHE A 146 0.39 7.49 -6.07
CA PHE A 146 -0.70 7.60 -7.04
C PHE A 146 -1.19 9.05 -7.21
N SER A 147 -0.80 9.98 -6.33
CA SER A 147 -1.21 11.37 -6.36
C SER A 147 -0.35 12.23 -7.27
N GLU A 148 -1.00 13.17 -7.96
CA GLU A 148 -0.36 14.37 -8.51
C GLU A 148 0.01 15.34 -7.38
N SER A 149 0.75 16.41 -7.68
CA SER A 149 1.06 17.49 -6.73
C SER A 149 -0.19 18.16 -6.14
N SER A 150 -1.31 18.09 -6.85
CA SER A 150 -2.62 18.55 -6.40
C SER A 150 -3.32 17.62 -5.39
N GLY A 151 -2.75 16.45 -5.09
CA GLY A 151 -3.36 15.39 -4.26
C GLY A 151 -4.41 14.54 -5.00
N LYS A 152 -4.69 14.80 -6.27
CA LYS A 152 -5.64 14.04 -7.08
C LYS A 152 -4.98 12.81 -7.70
N LEU A 153 -5.79 11.79 -8.01
CA LEU A 153 -5.32 10.61 -8.74
C LEU A 153 -4.72 11.02 -10.10
N LYS A 154 -3.49 10.58 -10.36
CA LYS A 154 -2.80 10.85 -11.63
C LYS A 154 -3.65 10.44 -12.82
N ALA A 155 -3.87 11.37 -13.75
CA ALA A 155 -4.67 11.14 -14.95
C ALA A 155 -4.13 9.98 -15.81
N ALA A 156 -2.82 9.76 -15.83
CA ALA A 156 -2.20 8.64 -16.53
C ALA A 156 -2.57 7.26 -15.98
N LEU A 157 -3.02 7.18 -14.71
CA LEU A 157 -3.29 5.95 -13.98
C LEU A 157 -4.77 5.52 -14.00
N THR A 158 -5.67 6.38 -14.48
CA THR A 158 -7.12 6.18 -14.49
C THR A 158 -7.74 6.67 -15.80
N ASN A 159 -8.99 6.29 -16.04
CA ASN A 159 -9.82 6.82 -17.14
C ASN A 159 -11.22 7.25 -16.67
N ASP A 160 -11.47 7.21 -15.38
CA ASP A 160 -12.75 7.61 -14.78
C ASP A 160 -12.60 8.34 -13.44
N GLY A 161 -11.36 8.48 -12.94
CA GLY A 161 -11.05 9.18 -11.68
C GLY A 161 -11.14 8.31 -10.43
N LEU A 162 -11.48 7.02 -10.55
CA LEU A 162 -11.63 6.08 -9.46
C LEU A 162 -10.90 4.76 -9.72
N HIS A 163 -11.23 4.08 -10.84
CA HIS A 163 -10.66 2.79 -11.18
C HIS A 163 -9.31 2.93 -11.89
N LEU A 164 -8.52 1.88 -11.82
CA LEU A 164 -7.14 1.87 -12.27
C LEU A 164 -6.96 1.27 -13.67
N LYS A 165 -5.97 1.78 -14.40
CA LYS A 165 -5.47 1.21 -15.65
C LYS A 165 -4.34 0.21 -15.37
N GLY A 166 -3.96 -0.59 -16.37
CA GLY A 166 -2.92 -1.61 -16.23
C GLY A 166 -1.56 -1.10 -15.72
N ASN A 167 -1.13 0.09 -16.17
CA ASN A 167 0.09 0.72 -15.69
C ASN A 167 0.03 1.11 -14.20
N ALA A 168 -1.15 1.40 -13.69
CA ALA A 168 -1.37 1.68 -12.28
C ALA A 168 -1.22 0.42 -11.41
N TYR A 169 -1.68 -0.74 -11.89
CA TYR A 169 -1.46 -2.02 -11.22
C TYR A 169 0.02 -2.42 -11.23
N ALA A 170 0.76 -2.10 -12.30
CA ALA A 170 2.21 -2.28 -12.34
C ALA A 170 2.93 -1.42 -11.28
N LEU A 171 2.51 -0.16 -11.11
CA LEU A 171 3.00 0.71 -10.05
C LEU A 171 2.65 0.15 -8.66
N TRP A 172 1.41 -0.30 -8.46
CA TRP A 172 0.97 -0.91 -7.20
C TRP A 172 1.84 -2.14 -6.86
N LYS A 173 2.01 -3.06 -7.83
CA LYS A 173 2.91 -4.19 -7.67
C LYS A 173 4.30 -3.75 -7.22
N HIS A 174 4.90 -2.76 -7.89
CA HIS A 174 6.24 -2.28 -7.55
C HIS A 174 6.36 -1.85 -6.09
N ILE A 175 5.36 -1.11 -5.58
CA ILE A 175 5.36 -0.61 -4.20
C ILE A 175 5.22 -1.75 -3.17
N VAL A 176 4.32 -2.71 -3.43
CA VAL A 176 4.06 -3.80 -2.46
C VAL A 176 5.02 -4.97 -2.59
N PHE A 177 5.78 -5.06 -3.68
CA PHE A 177 6.68 -6.18 -3.97
C PHE A 177 7.65 -6.53 -2.82
N PRO A 178 8.31 -5.56 -2.15
CA PRO A 178 9.17 -5.86 -1.01
C PRO A 178 8.43 -6.50 0.16
N PHE A 179 7.16 -6.13 0.38
CA PHE A 179 6.33 -6.68 1.45
C PHE A 179 5.78 -8.06 1.10
N VAL A 180 5.51 -8.31 -0.18
CA VAL A 180 5.05 -9.62 -0.68
C VAL A 180 6.13 -10.68 -0.47
N TYR A 181 7.39 -10.36 -0.77
CA TYR A 181 8.50 -11.30 -0.77
C TYR A 181 9.48 -11.12 0.41
N ASP A 182 9.14 -10.30 1.41
CA ASP A 182 10.00 -10.01 2.56
C ASP A 182 11.41 -9.56 2.16
N LEU A 183 11.47 -8.80 1.08
CA LEU A 183 12.75 -8.25 0.64
C LEU A 183 13.18 -7.18 1.64
N GLN A 184 14.22 -7.49 2.38
CA GLN A 184 14.96 -6.45 3.09
C GLN A 184 15.57 -5.52 2.03
N PRO A 185 15.55 -4.20 2.23
CA PRO A 185 16.27 -3.32 1.35
C PRO A 185 17.73 -3.78 1.32
N LYS A 186 18.13 -4.43 0.22
CA LYS A 186 19.51 -4.77 -0.01
C LYS A 186 20.24 -3.46 -0.32
N VAL A 187 20.83 -2.86 0.69
CA VAL A 187 21.84 -1.85 0.44
C VAL A 187 23.10 -2.59 0.09
N SER A 188 23.47 -2.55 -1.17
CA SER A 188 24.81 -2.93 -1.60
C SER A 188 25.74 -1.76 -1.29
N LEU A 189 26.06 -1.58 -0.02
CA LEU A 189 27.13 -0.67 0.38
C LEU A 189 28.45 -1.43 0.29
N ILE A 190 29.40 -0.88 -0.44
CA ILE A 190 30.77 -1.38 -0.52
C ILE A 190 31.67 -0.23 -0.07
N PRO A 191 32.43 -0.43 1.02
CA PRO A 191 32.47 -1.60 1.91
C PRO A 191 31.22 -1.73 2.78
N LEU A 192 30.89 -2.97 3.17
CA LEU A 192 29.78 -3.25 4.09
C LEU A 192 30.02 -2.53 5.42
N PRO A 193 29.06 -1.70 5.91
CA PRO A 193 29.20 -1.08 7.20
C PRO A 193 29.17 -2.13 8.32
N GLN A 194 29.97 -1.94 9.36
CA GLN A 194 29.96 -2.82 10.53
C GLN A 194 28.64 -2.77 11.29
N GLN A 195 27.92 -1.67 11.18
CA GLN A 195 26.61 -1.47 11.80
C GLN A 195 25.71 -0.66 10.89
N LEU A 196 24.50 -1.15 10.62
CA LEU A 196 23.48 -0.48 9.81
C LEU A 196 22.18 -0.39 10.60
N THR A 197 21.70 0.82 10.83
CA THR A 197 20.40 1.06 11.46
C THR A 197 19.45 1.74 10.47
N TRP A 198 18.35 1.09 10.15
CA TRP A 198 17.30 1.66 9.32
C TRP A 198 16.43 2.63 10.12
N LYS A 199 16.23 3.81 9.57
CA LYS A 199 15.26 4.78 10.08
C LYS A 199 14.18 5.03 9.03
N PRO A 200 12.92 5.30 9.43
CA PRO A 200 11.89 5.72 8.49
C PRO A 200 12.26 7.06 7.86
N GLY A 201 12.05 7.19 6.56
CA GLY A 201 12.33 8.41 5.80
C GLY A 201 12.80 8.09 4.38
N THR A 202 12.83 9.12 3.55
CA THR A 202 13.37 9.09 2.20
C THR A 202 14.48 10.12 2.09
N PHE A 203 15.55 9.77 1.40
CA PHE A 203 16.62 10.68 1.05
C PHE A 203 16.52 10.95 -0.45
N ASP A 204 16.34 12.22 -0.82
CA ASP A 204 16.30 12.65 -2.20
C ASP A 204 17.72 13.04 -2.65
N LEU A 205 18.38 12.14 -3.35
CA LEU A 205 19.75 12.32 -3.81
C LEU A 205 19.90 13.54 -4.74
N TYR A 206 18.88 13.83 -5.55
CA TYR A 206 18.89 14.98 -6.49
C TYR A 206 18.80 16.35 -5.80
N LYS A 207 18.43 16.38 -4.53
CA LYS A 207 18.44 17.61 -3.71
C LYS A 207 19.75 17.85 -2.98
N CYS A 208 20.69 16.91 -3.05
CA CYS A 208 22.00 17.08 -2.44
C CYS A 208 22.84 18.07 -3.23
N LYS A 209 23.25 19.15 -2.56
CA LYS A 209 24.10 20.20 -3.15
C LYS A 209 25.57 20.07 -2.77
N THR A 210 25.90 19.20 -1.83
CA THR A 210 27.24 19.13 -1.24
C THR A 210 27.60 17.69 -0.88
N ILE A 211 28.79 17.26 -1.29
CA ILE A 211 29.44 16.04 -0.83
C ILE A 211 30.51 16.48 0.16
N VAL A 212 30.44 16.02 1.40
CA VAL A 212 31.43 16.31 2.43
C VAL A 212 32.36 15.11 2.57
N VAL A 213 33.63 15.30 2.22
CA VAL A 213 34.67 14.30 2.40
C VAL A 213 35.41 14.58 3.71
N LYS A 214 35.35 13.63 4.65
CA LYS A 214 36.00 13.75 5.97
C LYS A 214 37.39 13.14 6.01
N ASN A 215 37.84 12.51 4.94
CA ASN A 215 39.14 11.86 4.86
C ASN A 215 39.71 12.10 3.47
N ASP A 216 40.94 12.65 3.41
CA ASP A 216 41.62 12.99 2.16
C ASP A 216 41.82 11.80 1.22
N GLY A 217 41.86 10.57 1.76
CA GLY A 217 41.92 9.33 0.98
C GLY A 217 40.66 8.98 0.19
N LEU A 218 39.54 9.70 0.38
CA LEU A 218 38.25 9.43 -0.29
C LEU A 218 37.86 10.49 -1.33
N GLN A 219 38.79 11.37 -1.69
CA GLN A 219 38.50 12.44 -2.66
C GLN A 219 38.17 11.92 -4.04
N ASN A 220 38.84 10.86 -4.51
CA ASN A 220 38.59 10.27 -5.82
C ASN A 220 37.18 9.64 -5.89
N GLU A 221 36.75 8.97 -4.85
CA GLU A 221 35.43 8.37 -4.74
C GLU A 221 34.34 9.45 -4.69
N ALA A 222 34.60 10.55 -4.01
CA ALA A 222 33.70 11.69 -3.95
C ALA A 222 33.54 12.38 -5.33
N LEU A 223 34.64 12.53 -6.07
CA LEU A 223 34.63 13.05 -7.44
C LEU A 223 33.89 12.13 -8.42
N GLN A 224 34.06 10.80 -8.27
CA GLN A 224 33.28 9.84 -9.07
C GLN A 224 31.79 9.94 -8.74
N LEU A 225 31.43 10.00 -7.45
CA LEU A 225 30.02 10.14 -7.07
C LEU A 225 29.41 11.43 -7.61
N GLN A 226 30.16 12.52 -7.63
CA GLN A 226 29.70 13.81 -8.20
C GLN A 226 29.36 13.74 -9.68
N GLN A 227 29.96 12.83 -10.45
CA GLN A 227 29.67 12.63 -11.87
C GLN A 227 28.33 11.92 -12.13
N TYR A 228 27.76 11.26 -11.11
CA TYR A 228 26.48 10.53 -11.18
C TYR A 228 25.32 11.27 -10.54
N LEU A 229 25.55 12.45 -9.95
CA LEU A 229 24.54 13.32 -9.31
C LEU A 229 24.23 14.54 -10.17
#